data_5d4b3a045d973eef3749a47568083597
#
_entry.id   5d4b3a045d973eef3749a47568083597
#
_cell.length_a   1.000
_cell.length_b   1.000
_cell.length_c   1.000
_cell.angle_alpha   90.00
_cell.angle_beta   90.00
_cell.angle_gamma   90.00
#
_symmetry.space_group_name_H-M   'P 1'
#
loop_
_entity.id
_entity.type
_entity.pdbx_description
1 polymer ?
#
loop_
_entity_poly.entity_id
_entity_poly.type
_entity_poly.pdbx_seq_one_letter_code
_entity_poly.pdbx_strand_id
1 'polypeptide(L)'
;MTVAAEFQQVTQRFGDFTAVDAIDLTIPAGQLTTLLGPSGCGKTTSLRMLAGYSTPTSGRILIDGVDSTRTPPERRGLGMVFQSYALFPHLTVAENVGYGLKLRKMPAAERKRVVAETLDLVGLGHLAASRPRKLSGGQQQRVALARAIAIRPKLLLLDEPLSNLDARLRVHMRAELRRIQAETGLTVVLVTHDQDEALELSDQMVVMREGRILQQGAPVDVFPAPANRLVAEFLGYENFVTSADGTLRTVRPEHLNVVSEPTTAGLTLEGVVVDVAFRGVDRLVTVDADDGLGRTVRLTADVRDGAVTARPGDRILLSADQAHVVTLAG
;
A
#
# COMPACT_ATOMS: atom_id res chain seq x y z
N MET A 1 11.75 -12.16 16.20
CA MET A 1 12.06 -11.19 15.11
C MET A 1 12.62 -9.92 15.75
N THR A 2 13.65 -9.33 15.16
CA THR A 2 14.20 -8.04 15.64
C THR A 2 13.26 -6.92 15.20
N VAL A 3 12.99 -5.96 16.09
CA VAL A 3 12.10 -4.80 15.84
C VAL A 3 12.96 -3.61 15.45
N ALA A 4 12.67 -3.00 14.29
CA ALA A 4 13.39 -1.82 13.80
C ALA A 4 12.77 -0.52 14.30
N ALA A 5 11.44 -0.46 14.38
CA ALA A 5 10.74 0.67 14.98
C ALA A 5 9.39 0.24 15.58
N GLU A 6 8.89 1.04 16.50
CA GLU A 6 7.65 0.76 17.22
C GLU A 6 6.91 2.05 17.55
N PHE A 7 5.60 2.03 17.33
CA PHE A 7 4.66 3.03 17.82
C PHE A 7 3.94 2.44 19.03
N GLN A 8 3.95 3.15 20.15
CA GLN A 8 3.29 2.75 21.40
C GLN A 8 2.25 3.79 21.78
N GLN A 9 0.98 3.46 21.57
CA GLN A 9 -0.20 4.31 21.86
C GLN A 9 -0.03 5.73 21.27
N VAL A 10 0.43 5.82 20.02
CA VAL A 10 0.77 7.10 19.39
C VAL A 10 -0.48 7.79 18.90
N THR A 11 -0.67 9.03 19.36
CA THR A 11 -1.75 9.92 18.94
C THR A 11 -1.19 11.22 18.38
N GLN A 12 -1.77 11.70 17.28
CA GLN A 12 -1.48 13.02 16.73
C GLN A 12 -2.75 13.82 16.50
N ARG A 13 -2.81 15.00 17.11
CA ARG A 13 -3.92 15.95 16.95
C ARG A 13 -3.45 17.25 16.33
N PHE A 14 -4.30 17.85 15.53
CA PHE A 14 -4.14 19.19 14.97
C PHE A 14 -5.39 20.01 15.29
N GLY A 15 -5.33 20.80 16.35
CA GLY A 15 -6.53 21.40 16.94
C GLY A 15 -7.51 20.33 17.37
N ASP A 16 -8.75 20.41 16.88
CA ASP A 16 -9.80 19.43 17.20
C ASP A 16 -9.75 18.17 16.35
N PHE A 17 -8.94 18.16 15.29
CA PHE A 17 -8.83 17.02 14.38
C PHE A 17 -7.79 16.00 14.88
N THR A 18 -8.20 14.75 15.06
CA THR A 18 -7.31 13.64 15.39
C THR A 18 -6.88 12.92 14.12
N ALA A 19 -5.66 13.14 13.69
CA ALA A 19 -5.10 12.55 12.47
C ALA A 19 -4.60 11.12 12.66
N VAL A 20 -4.12 10.79 13.89
CA VAL A 20 -3.72 9.44 14.30
C VAL A 20 -4.21 9.24 15.73
N ASP A 21 -4.87 8.12 16.02
CA ASP A 21 -5.56 7.86 17.25
C ASP A 21 -5.07 6.57 17.91
N ALA A 22 -4.21 6.73 18.92
CA ALA A 22 -3.69 5.68 19.81
C ALA A 22 -3.21 4.41 19.07
N ILE A 23 -2.42 4.57 18.01
CA ILE A 23 -1.93 3.42 17.25
C ILE A 23 -0.78 2.70 17.94
N ASP A 24 -0.83 1.37 17.89
CA ASP A 24 0.26 0.46 18.19
C ASP A 24 0.71 -0.22 16.90
N LEU A 25 1.98 -0.08 16.54
CA LEU A 25 2.54 -0.65 15.33
C LEU A 25 3.97 -1.08 15.56
N THR A 26 4.27 -2.33 15.23
CA THR A 26 5.63 -2.87 15.22
C THR A 26 6.11 -3.02 13.79
N ILE A 27 7.30 -2.50 13.49
CA ILE A 27 7.96 -2.57 12.19
C ILE A 27 9.13 -3.56 12.32
N PRO A 28 9.03 -4.77 11.72
CA PRO A 28 10.07 -5.77 11.76
C PRO A 28 11.32 -5.36 10.98
N ALA A 29 12.50 -5.67 11.50
CA ALA A 29 13.76 -5.39 10.82
C ALA A 29 13.93 -6.25 9.56
N GLY A 30 14.47 -5.67 8.50
CA GLY A 30 14.74 -6.32 7.21
C GLY A 30 13.49 -6.60 6.38
N GLN A 31 12.32 -6.10 6.78
CA GLN A 31 11.05 -6.29 6.08
C GLN A 31 10.54 -4.99 5.47
N LEU A 32 9.63 -5.13 4.50
CA LEU A 32 8.86 -4.04 3.94
C LEU A 32 7.46 -4.02 4.59
N THR A 33 7.22 -2.98 5.40
CA THR A 33 5.91 -2.71 6.02
C THR A 33 5.19 -1.62 5.22
N THR A 34 3.99 -1.90 4.76
CA THR A 34 3.17 -0.92 4.03
C THR A 34 2.04 -0.40 4.89
N LEU A 35 1.93 0.93 5.01
CA LEU A 35 0.76 1.62 5.54
C LEU A 35 -0.20 1.90 4.38
N LEU A 36 -1.34 1.23 4.38
CA LEU A 36 -2.34 1.24 3.31
C LEU A 36 -3.64 1.85 3.81
N GLY A 37 -4.33 2.63 2.98
CA GLY A 37 -5.64 3.21 3.33
C GLY A 37 -6.01 4.41 2.48
N PRO A 38 -7.24 4.93 2.60
CA PRO A 38 -7.69 6.09 1.84
C PRO A 38 -6.93 7.37 2.19
N SER A 39 -7.06 8.40 1.33
CA SER A 39 -6.48 9.71 1.59
C SER A 39 -6.98 10.29 2.91
N GLY A 40 -6.08 10.89 3.69
CA GLY A 40 -6.43 11.52 4.97
C GLY A 40 -6.55 10.56 6.17
N CYS A 41 -6.31 9.24 6.02
CA CYS A 41 -6.45 8.29 7.13
C CYS A 41 -5.27 8.25 8.13
N GLY A 42 -4.26 9.12 7.99
CA GLY A 42 -3.15 9.23 8.95
C GLY A 42 -1.81 8.64 8.52
N LYS A 43 -1.69 7.95 7.36
CA LYS A 43 -0.46 7.30 6.88
C LYS A 43 0.76 8.22 6.81
N THR A 44 0.65 9.30 6.02
CA THR A 44 1.73 10.30 5.88
C THR A 44 2.05 10.97 7.21
N THR A 45 1.05 11.19 8.07
CA THR A 45 1.26 11.72 9.42
C THR A 45 2.08 10.76 10.26
N SER A 46 1.75 9.46 10.25
CA SER A 46 2.50 8.41 10.94
C SER A 46 3.94 8.33 10.41
N LEU A 47 4.12 8.36 9.08
CA LEU A 47 5.44 8.34 8.47
C LEU A 47 6.28 9.58 8.88
N ARG A 48 5.67 10.77 8.90
CA ARG A 48 6.35 12.02 9.33
C ARG A 48 6.71 12.01 10.80
N MET A 49 5.88 11.43 11.67
CA MET A 49 6.22 11.23 13.09
C MET A 49 7.40 10.25 13.22
N LEU A 50 7.41 9.14 12.49
CA LEU A 50 8.55 8.21 12.46
C LEU A 50 9.82 8.88 11.94
N ALA A 51 9.70 9.74 10.92
CA ALA A 51 10.82 10.51 10.38
C ALA A 51 11.33 11.63 11.31
N GLY A 52 10.53 12.06 12.29
CA GLY A 52 10.85 13.15 13.22
C GLY A 52 10.48 14.54 12.72
N TYR A 53 9.70 14.64 11.63
CA TYR A 53 9.16 15.93 11.15
C TYR A 53 7.94 16.41 11.94
N SER A 54 7.32 15.53 12.71
CA SER A 54 6.22 15.85 13.61
C SER A 54 6.43 15.09 14.93
N THR A 55 6.18 15.77 16.05
CA THR A 55 6.20 15.14 17.37
C THR A 55 4.77 14.72 17.72
N PRO A 56 4.52 13.47 18.12
CA PRO A 56 3.18 13.04 18.51
C PRO A 56 2.65 13.82 19.71
N THR A 57 1.33 13.99 19.77
CA THR A 57 0.65 14.63 20.90
C THR A 57 0.76 13.76 22.16
N SER A 58 0.69 12.43 22.01
CA SER A 58 0.90 11.46 23.09
C SER A 58 1.44 10.14 22.53
N GLY A 59 1.88 9.24 23.41
CA GLY A 59 2.51 7.99 23.05
C GLY A 59 4.01 8.12 22.81
N ARG A 60 4.63 7.03 22.35
CA ARG A 60 6.09 6.97 22.10
C ARG A 60 6.40 6.33 20.75
N ILE A 61 7.53 6.75 20.18
CA ILE A 61 8.10 6.12 18.97
C ILE A 61 9.52 5.66 19.34
N LEU A 62 9.74 4.35 19.23
CA LEU A 62 11.05 3.76 19.43
C LEU A 62 11.67 3.40 18.07
N ILE A 63 13.01 3.57 17.96
CA ILE A 63 13.80 3.12 16.81
C ILE A 63 14.97 2.31 17.38
N ASP A 64 15.11 1.04 16.98
CA ASP A 64 16.05 0.08 17.56
C ASP A 64 15.93 0.00 19.10
N GLY A 65 14.70 0.05 19.63
CA GLY A 65 14.42 0.03 21.08
C GLY A 65 14.72 1.33 21.82
N VAL A 66 15.23 2.38 21.14
CA VAL A 66 15.55 3.67 21.73
C VAL A 66 14.41 4.67 21.52
N ASP A 67 13.94 5.29 22.60
CA ASP A 67 12.92 6.34 22.51
C ASP A 67 13.43 7.52 21.65
N SER A 68 12.81 7.63 20.49
CA SER A 68 13.11 8.63 19.46
C SER A 68 11.99 9.65 19.28
N THR A 69 11.01 9.67 20.18
CA THR A 69 9.79 10.50 20.07
C THR A 69 10.11 11.97 19.82
N ARG A 70 11.11 12.52 20.48
CA ARG A 70 11.55 13.93 20.36
C ARG A 70 12.87 14.10 19.62
N THR A 71 13.45 13.02 19.12
CA THR A 71 14.71 13.08 18.36
C THR A 71 14.47 13.74 17.00
N PRO A 72 15.23 14.79 16.63
CA PRO A 72 15.05 15.47 15.36
C PRO A 72 15.48 14.58 14.17
N PRO A 73 14.97 14.83 12.93
CA PRO A 73 15.16 13.95 11.77
C PRO A 73 16.61 13.60 11.47
N GLU A 74 17.52 14.57 11.53
CA GLU A 74 18.94 14.41 11.20
C GLU A 74 19.70 13.47 12.17
N ARG A 75 19.12 13.20 13.34
CA ARG A 75 19.72 12.31 14.37
C ARG A 75 19.09 10.93 14.42
N ARG A 76 17.99 10.68 13.67
CA ARG A 76 17.32 9.36 13.66
C ARG A 76 18.03 8.33 12.77
N GLY A 77 18.91 8.76 11.86
CA GLY A 77 19.63 7.86 10.96
C GLY A 77 18.76 7.20 9.90
N LEU A 78 17.66 7.87 9.49
CA LEU A 78 16.69 7.37 8.53
C LEU A 78 16.95 7.93 7.13
N GLY A 79 16.53 7.20 6.09
CA GLY A 79 16.40 7.69 4.72
C GLY A 79 14.94 7.97 4.40
N MET A 80 14.66 9.03 3.64
CA MET A 80 13.29 9.34 3.23
C MET A 80 13.22 9.73 1.76
N VAL A 81 12.22 9.20 1.07
CA VAL A 81 11.80 9.59 -0.28
C VAL A 81 10.42 10.22 -0.16
N PHE A 82 10.29 11.47 -0.57
CA PHE A 82 9.04 12.21 -0.60
C PHE A 82 8.29 11.96 -1.91
N GLN A 83 6.99 12.14 -1.92
CA GLN A 83 6.12 12.01 -3.09
C GLN A 83 6.61 12.86 -4.30
N SER A 84 7.16 14.05 -4.04
CA SER A 84 7.72 14.94 -5.07
C SER A 84 9.17 14.62 -5.45
N TYR A 85 9.74 13.51 -4.94
CA TYR A 85 11.16 13.13 -5.06
C TYR A 85 12.15 14.13 -4.46
N ALA A 86 11.82 15.41 -4.38
CA ALA A 86 12.58 16.51 -3.79
C ALA A 86 14.08 16.51 -4.17
N LEU A 87 14.38 16.29 -5.46
CA LEU A 87 15.75 16.34 -5.97
C LEU A 87 16.25 17.80 -6.04
N PHE A 88 17.53 18.01 -5.76
CA PHE A 88 18.18 19.29 -5.92
C PHE A 88 18.39 19.59 -7.42
N PRO A 89 17.65 20.54 -8.03
CA PRO A 89 17.65 20.69 -9.49
C PRO A 89 18.94 21.28 -10.06
N HIS A 90 19.74 21.94 -9.24
CA HIS A 90 21.01 22.55 -9.58
C HIS A 90 22.20 21.57 -9.47
N LEU A 91 22.02 20.44 -8.78
CA LEU A 91 23.02 19.38 -8.63
C LEU A 91 22.87 18.32 -9.70
N THR A 92 23.97 17.64 -10.04
CA THR A 92 23.98 16.42 -10.87
C THR A 92 23.36 15.24 -10.10
N VAL A 93 23.11 14.13 -10.80
CA VAL A 93 22.66 12.86 -10.22
C VAL A 93 23.65 12.38 -9.15
N ALA A 94 24.95 12.35 -9.48
CA ALA A 94 25.99 11.95 -8.52
C ALA A 94 26.06 12.86 -7.29
N GLU A 95 25.91 14.18 -7.50
CA GLU A 95 25.90 15.14 -6.40
C GLU A 95 24.64 15.02 -5.53
N ASN A 96 23.46 14.73 -6.12
CA ASN A 96 22.25 14.44 -5.37
C ASN A 96 22.45 13.23 -4.47
N VAL A 97 22.92 12.10 -5.02
CA VAL A 97 23.16 10.85 -4.26
C VAL A 97 24.23 11.07 -3.19
N GLY A 98 25.31 11.78 -3.51
CA GLY A 98 26.40 12.06 -2.59
C GLY A 98 26.13 13.15 -1.56
N TYR A 99 24.98 13.83 -1.60
CA TYR A 99 24.71 15.00 -0.78
C TYR A 99 24.73 14.67 0.73
N GLY A 100 24.01 13.65 1.15
CA GLY A 100 23.97 13.22 2.55
C GLY A 100 25.33 12.73 3.07
N LEU A 101 26.12 12.06 2.19
CA LEU A 101 27.46 11.62 2.54
C LEU A 101 28.42 12.80 2.73
N LYS A 102 28.27 13.86 1.93
CA LYS A 102 29.03 15.11 2.08
C LYS A 102 28.72 15.80 3.41
N LEU A 103 27.43 15.86 3.81
CA LEU A 103 27.04 16.42 5.11
C LEU A 103 27.61 15.62 6.29
N ARG A 104 27.74 14.30 6.14
CA ARG A 104 28.42 13.43 7.13
C ARG A 104 29.94 13.52 7.08
N LYS A 105 30.50 14.44 6.29
CA LYS A 105 31.95 14.67 6.13
C LYS A 105 32.72 13.44 5.65
N MET A 106 32.07 12.53 4.87
CA MET A 106 32.73 11.37 4.29
C MET A 106 33.87 11.79 3.36
N PRO A 107 35.06 11.15 3.40
CA PRO A 107 36.18 11.46 2.53
C PRO A 107 35.79 11.37 1.04
N ALA A 108 36.34 12.26 0.20
CA ALA A 108 35.90 12.40 -1.19
C ALA A 108 36.06 11.11 -2.01
N ALA A 109 37.14 10.36 -1.82
CA ALA A 109 37.38 9.10 -2.53
C ALA A 109 36.36 8.03 -2.15
N GLU A 110 36.07 7.88 -0.84
CA GLU A 110 35.06 6.93 -0.35
C GLU A 110 33.66 7.32 -0.83
N ARG A 111 33.30 8.62 -0.75
CA ARG A 111 32.04 9.14 -1.23
C ARG A 111 31.84 8.84 -2.72
N LYS A 112 32.88 9.03 -3.56
CA LYS A 112 32.81 8.72 -4.99
C LYS A 112 32.52 7.24 -5.23
N ARG A 113 33.13 6.33 -4.47
CA ARG A 113 32.91 4.89 -4.53
C ARG A 113 31.47 4.54 -4.12
N VAL A 114 30.98 5.02 -2.97
CA VAL A 114 29.62 4.74 -2.48
C VAL A 114 28.58 5.27 -3.46
N VAL A 115 28.78 6.46 -4.03
CA VAL A 115 27.88 7.03 -5.06
C VAL A 115 27.82 6.16 -6.30
N ALA A 116 28.97 5.68 -6.80
CA ALA A 116 29.01 4.80 -7.97
C ALA A 116 28.27 3.48 -7.69
N GLU A 117 28.62 2.80 -6.60
CA GLU A 117 27.96 1.55 -6.18
C GLU A 117 26.43 1.71 -6.03
N THR A 118 25.98 2.83 -5.45
CA THR A 118 24.55 3.08 -5.26
C THR A 118 23.84 3.41 -6.58
N LEU A 119 24.50 4.13 -7.48
CA LEU A 119 23.95 4.41 -8.82
C LEU A 119 23.88 3.15 -9.68
N ASP A 120 24.84 2.24 -9.55
CA ASP A 120 24.83 0.94 -10.23
C ASP A 120 23.69 0.06 -9.69
N LEU A 121 23.45 0.06 -8.36
CA LEU A 121 22.33 -0.65 -7.73
C LEU A 121 20.96 -0.25 -8.33
N VAL A 122 20.77 1.03 -8.66
CA VAL A 122 19.53 1.55 -9.26
C VAL A 122 19.60 1.67 -10.81
N GLY A 123 20.66 1.15 -11.46
CA GLY A 123 20.84 1.13 -12.91
C GLY A 123 21.04 2.50 -13.55
N LEU A 124 21.56 3.48 -12.82
CA LEU A 124 21.72 4.87 -13.27
C LEU A 124 23.18 5.35 -13.36
N GLY A 125 24.18 4.46 -13.30
CA GLY A 125 25.60 4.83 -13.37
C GLY A 125 25.94 5.69 -14.60
N HIS A 126 25.33 5.40 -15.76
CA HIS A 126 25.51 6.14 -17.02
C HIS A 126 24.94 7.57 -16.99
N LEU A 127 24.09 7.93 -16.03
CA LEU A 127 23.48 9.24 -15.88
C LEU A 127 24.10 10.08 -14.74
N ALA A 128 25.20 9.65 -14.15
CA ALA A 128 25.84 10.30 -12.99
C ALA A 128 26.10 11.80 -13.18
N ALA A 129 26.47 12.24 -14.38
CA ALA A 129 26.74 13.65 -14.71
C ALA A 129 25.49 14.44 -15.15
N SER A 130 24.34 13.79 -15.32
CA SER A 130 23.09 14.42 -15.75
C SER A 130 22.46 15.24 -14.62
N ARG A 131 21.59 16.20 -14.96
CA ARG A 131 20.80 16.95 -13.99
C ARG A 131 19.36 16.44 -13.95
N PRO A 132 18.64 16.57 -12.82
CA PRO A 132 17.27 16.06 -12.65
C PRO A 132 16.29 16.48 -13.75
N ARG A 133 16.39 17.70 -14.25
CA ARG A 133 15.52 18.23 -15.34
C ARG A 133 15.62 17.45 -16.67
N LYS A 134 16.67 16.67 -16.86
CA LYS A 134 16.89 15.86 -18.08
C LYS A 134 16.42 14.41 -17.91
N LEU A 135 15.88 14.06 -16.77
CA LEU A 135 15.49 12.70 -16.40
C LEU A 135 13.99 12.49 -16.54
N SER A 136 13.58 11.28 -16.93
CA SER A 136 12.17 10.85 -16.81
C SER A 136 11.74 10.75 -15.36
N GLY A 137 10.43 10.72 -15.09
CA GLY A 137 9.89 10.56 -13.73
C GLY A 137 10.45 9.36 -12.99
N GLY A 138 10.48 8.18 -13.64
CA GLY A 138 11.05 6.97 -13.02
C GLY A 138 12.56 7.04 -12.79
N GLN A 139 13.31 7.77 -13.63
CA GLN A 139 14.74 8.03 -13.38
C GLN A 139 14.92 8.98 -12.20
N GLN A 140 14.10 10.03 -12.07
CA GLN A 140 14.14 10.94 -10.93
C GLN A 140 13.83 10.20 -9.62
N GLN A 141 12.84 9.33 -9.62
CA GLN A 141 12.50 8.48 -8.49
C GLN A 141 13.68 7.59 -8.08
N ARG A 142 14.31 6.88 -9.05
CA ARG A 142 15.48 6.04 -8.75
C ARG A 142 16.66 6.85 -8.21
N VAL A 143 16.86 8.10 -8.64
CA VAL A 143 17.86 9.00 -8.05
C VAL A 143 17.49 9.36 -6.61
N ALA A 144 16.22 9.65 -6.32
CA ALA A 144 15.76 9.95 -4.96
C ALA A 144 15.94 8.73 -4.03
N LEU A 145 15.62 7.55 -4.54
CA LEU A 145 15.84 6.28 -3.84
C LEU A 145 17.33 6.05 -3.56
N ALA A 146 18.21 6.19 -4.58
CA ALA A 146 19.64 6.08 -4.44
C ALA A 146 20.20 7.07 -3.39
N ARG A 147 19.74 8.33 -3.40
CA ARG A 147 20.12 9.33 -2.40
C ARG A 147 19.78 8.90 -0.98
N ALA A 148 18.60 8.31 -0.81
CA ALA A 148 18.14 7.83 0.51
C ALA A 148 18.88 6.57 0.97
N ILE A 149 19.26 5.68 0.06
CA ILE A 149 20.00 4.43 0.37
C ILE A 149 21.49 4.70 0.60
N ALA A 150 22.10 5.63 -0.14
CA ALA A 150 23.54 5.91 -0.08
C ALA A 150 24.06 6.18 1.34
N ILE A 151 23.25 6.80 2.18
CA ILE A 151 23.59 7.08 3.57
C ILE A 151 23.50 5.85 4.49
N ARG A 152 23.16 4.66 3.97
CA ARG A 152 22.97 3.41 4.70
C ARG A 152 22.05 3.62 5.92
N PRO A 153 20.77 3.94 5.68
CA PRO A 153 19.83 4.24 6.75
C PRO A 153 19.45 3.01 7.55
N LYS A 154 19.03 3.19 8.81
CA LYS A 154 18.42 2.14 9.64
C LYS A 154 17.05 1.72 9.10
N LEU A 155 16.23 2.71 8.66
CA LEU A 155 14.97 2.51 7.96
C LEU A 155 14.92 3.43 6.74
N LEU A 156 14.31 2.93 5.68
CA LEU A 156 13.97 3.69 4.48
C LEU A 156 12.47 3.98 4.48
N LEU A 157 12.11 5.26 4.47
CA LEU A 157 10.73 5.74 4.50
C LEU A 157 10.33 6.23 3.12
N LEU A 158 9.22 5.72 2.57
CA LEU A 158 8.73 6.02 1.23
C LEU A 158 7.32 6.60 1.32
N ASP A 159 7.15 7.89 1.04
CA ASP A 159 5.85 8.58 1.06
C ASP A 159 5.26 8.63 -0.35
N GLU A 160 4.35 7.72 -0.67
CA GLU A 160 3.69 7.56 -1.99
C GLU A 160 4.67 7.61 -3.18
N PRO A 161 5.74 6.79 -3.18
CA PRO A 161 6.84 6.96 -4.12
C PRO A 161 6.43 6.71 -5.58
N LEU A 162 5.35 5.95 -5.84
CA LEU A 162 4.94 5.54 -7.19
C LEU A 162 3.75 6.33 -7.73
N SER A 163 3.14 7.22 -6.93
CA SER A 163 1.89 7.93 -7.28
C SER A 163 1.99 8.80 -8.53
N ASN A 164 3.18 9.35 -8.83
CA ASN A 164 3.41 10.26 -9.97
C ASN A 164 3.83 9.54 -11.25
N LEU A 165 3.75 8.20 -11.31
CA LEU A 165 4.15 7.39 -12.45
C LEU A 165 2.93 6.87 -13.22
N ASP A 166 3.10 6.68 -14.54
CA ASP A 166 2.13 5.95 -15.34
C ASP A 166 2.04 4.47 -14.94
N ALA A 167 0.95 3.79 -15.31
CA ALA A 167 0.66 2.43 -14.88
C ALA A 167 1.78 1.44 -15.27
N ARG A 168 2.32 1.52 -16.50
CA ARG A 168 3.38 0.61 -16.97
C ARG A 168 4.68 0.81 -16.19
N LEU A 169 5.04 2.06 -15.95
CA LEU A 169 6.24 2.40 -15.19
C LEU A 169 6.10 2.02 -13.71
N ARG A 170 4.88 2.11 -13.16
CA ARG A 170 4.57 1.72 -11.78
C ARG A 170 4.83 0.22 -11.57
N VAL A 171 4.34 -0.65 -12.46
CA VAL A 171 4.62 -2.10 -12.41
C VAL A 171 6.13 -2.40 -12.41
N HIS A 172 6.88 -1.75 -13.32
CA HIS A 172 8.32 -1.93 -13.38
C HIS A 172 9.03 -1.45 -12.10
N MET A 173 8.58 -0.32 -11.54
CA MET A 173 9.19 0.24 -10.33
C MET A 173 8.86 -0.56 -9.07
N ARG A 174 7.70 -1.24 -9.00
CA ARG A 174 7.40 -2.18 -7.92
C ARG A 174 8.43 -3.32 -7.90
N ALA A 175 8.64 -3.97 -9.04
CA ALA A 175 9.63 -5.04 -9.15
C ALA A 175 11.04 -4.57 -8.76
N GLU A 176 11.43 -3.35 -9.18
CA GLU A 176 12.74 -2.77 -8.85
C GLU A 176 12.88 -2.47 -7.35
N LEU A 177 11.86 -1.92 -6.71
CA LEU A 177 11.86 -1.69 -5.25
C LEU A 177 11.99 -3.00 -4.47
N ARG A 178 11.27 -4.06 -4.89
CA ARG A 178 11.36 -5.37 -4.25
C ARG A 178 12.75 -5.98 -4.42
N ARG A 179 13.34 -5.88 -5.62
CA ARG A 179 14.70 -6.32 -5.91
C ARG A 179 15.72 -5.62 -5.01
N ILE A 180 15.67 -4.28 -4.95
CA ILE A 180 16.60 -3.48 -4.13
C ILE A 180 16.46 -3.84 -2.65
N GLN A 181 15.22 -3.99 -2.14
CA GLN A 181 14.99 -4.37 -0.76
C GLN A 181 15.56 -5.75 -0.45
N ALA A 182 15.34 -6.74 -1.33
CA ALA A 182 15.87 -8.10 -1.18
C ALA A 182 17.41 -8.15 -1.21
N GLU A 183 18.05 -7.39 -2.13
CA GLU A 183 19.50 -7.34 -2.24
C GLU A 183 20.18 -6.61 -1.07
N THR A 184 19.52 -5.61 -0.51
CA THR A 184 20.10 -4.77 0.55
C THR A 184 19.72 -5.20 1.96
N GLY A 185 18.66 -5.98 2.13
CA GLY A 185 18.09 -6.31 3.43
C GLY A 185 17.55 -5.10 4.22
N LEU A 186 17.26 -3.97 3.54
CA LEU A 186 16.79 -2.76 4.19
C LEU A 186 15.42 -2.96 4.83
N THR A 187 15.23 -2.38 6.00
CA THR A 187 13.89 -2.19 6.56
C THR A 187 13.23 -1.01 5.86
N VAL A 188 12.04 -1.24 5.28
CA VAL A 188 11.31 -0.24 4.51
C VAL A 188 9.94 0.00 5.12
N VAL A 189 9.53 1.28 5.21
CA VAL A 189 8.14 1.67 5.50
C VAL A 189 7.62 2.42 4.28
N LEU A 190 6.61 1.85 3.64
CA LEU A 190 5.96 2.38 2.46
C LEU A 190 4.58 2.94 2.83
N VAL A 191 4.27 4.14 2.39
CA VAL A 191 2.91 4.70 2.41
C VAL A 191 2.33 4.65 1.01
N THR A 192 1.14 4.08 0.87
CA THR A 192 0.40 4.06 -0.40
C THR A 192 -1.12 4.04 -0.17
N HIS A 193 -1.88 4.36 -1.19
CA HIS A 193 -3.31 4.13 -1.29
C HIS A 193 -3.65 3.07 -2.36
N ASP A 194 -2.63 2.52 -3.03
CA ASP A 194 -2.75 1.52 -4.09
C ASP A 194 -2.64 0.12 -3.46
N GLN A 195 -3.67 -0.71 -3.68
CA GLN A 195 -3.74 -2.06 -3.14
C GLN A 195 -2.71 -2.99 -3.78
N ASP A 196 -2.48 -2.87 -5.09
CA ASP A 196 -1.51 -3.70 -5.80
C ASP A 196 -0.10 -3.45 -5.27
N GLU A 197 0.24 -2.19 -4.96
CA GLU A 197 1.52 -1.86 -4.33
C GLU A 197 1.68 -2.55 -2.97
N ALA A 198 0.63 -2.52 -2.15
CA ALA A 198 0.65 -3.17 -0.84
C ALA A 198 0.75 -4.69 -0.95
N LEU A 199 -0.01 -5.30 -1.87
CA LEU A 199 -0.03 -6.75 -2.05
C LEU A 199 1.28 -7.30 -2.62
N GLU A 200 1.87 -6.61 -3.63
CA GLU A 200 3.07 -7.08 -4.31
C GLU A 200 4.36 -6.79 -3.54
N LEU A 201 4.41 -5.70 -2.77
CA LEU A 201 5.65 -5.25 -2.13
C LEU A 201 5.79 -5.71 -0.68
N SER A 202 4.68 -5.84 0.07
CA SER A 202 4.75 -5.95 1.53
C SER A 202 5.11 -7.34 2.04
N ASP A 203 5.92 -7.37 3.07
CA ASP A 203 6.01 -8.49 4.00
C ASP A 203 4.96 -8.35 5.11
N GLN A 204 4.63 -7.09 5.48
CA GLN A 204 3.57 -6.73 6.42
C GLN A 204 2.72 -5.60 5.84
N MET A 205 1.42 -5.79 5.78
CA MET A 205 0.43 -4.79 5.39
C MET A 205 -0.32 -4.29 6.63
N VAL A 206 -0.50 -2.97 6.73
CA VAL A 206 -1.22 -2.28 7.81
C VAL A 206 -2.32 -1.44 7.20
N VAL A 207 -3.57 -1.88 7.36
CA VAL A 207 -4.74 -1.17 6.83
C VAL A 207 -5.17 -0.11 7.83
N MET A 208 -5.19 1.15 7.39
CA MET A 208 -5.54 2.31 8.20
C MET A 208 -6.80 3.01 7.70
N ARG A 209 -7.64 3.46 8.64
CA ARG A 209 -8.78 4.33 8.37
C ARG A 209 -9.04 5.25 9.56
N GLU A 210 -9.33 6.52 9.29
CA GLU A 210 -9.71 7.52 10.30
C GLU A 210 -8.73 7.60 11.49
N GLY A 211 -7.43 7.53 11.19
CA GLY A 211 -6.36 7.61 12.19
C GLY A 211 -6.08 6.32 12.95
N ARG A 212 -6.79 5.22 12.67
CA ARG A 212 -6.67 3.94 13.39
C ARG A 212 -6.14 2.84 12.49
N ILE A 213 -5.50 1.85 13.08
CA ILE A 213 -5.17 0.58 12.43
C ILE A 213 -6.38 -0.33 12.55
N LEU A 214 -6.95 -0.75 11.41
CA LEU A 214 -8.09 -1.66 11.37
C LEU A 214 -7.66 -3.13 11.32
N GLN A 215 -6.57 -3.41 10.62
CA GLN A 215 -5.99 -4.76 10.48
C GLN A 215 -4.52 -4.66 10.09
N GLN A 216 -3.73 -5.61 10.54
CA GLN A 216 -2.33 -5.76 10.13
C GLN A 216 -1.95 -7.23 10.06
N GLY A 217 -1.05 -7.58 9.13
CA GLY A 217 -0.57 -8.95 8.92
C GLY A 217 0.14 -9.09 7.58
N ALA A 218 0.52 -10.33 7.24
CA ALA A 218 1.03 -10.59 5.89
C ALA A 218 -0.09 -10.42 4.85
N PRO A 219 0.21 -9.91 3.63
CA PRO A 219 -0.81 -9.74 2.59
C PRO A 219 -1.64 -10.99 2.31
N VAL A 220 -0.99 -12.16 2.32
CA VAL A 220 -1.64 -13.46 2.08
C VAL A 220 -2.65 -13.86 3.16
N ASP A 221 -2.54 -13.28 4.37
CA ASP A 221 -3.46 -13.52 5.48
C ASP A 221 -4.55 -12.45 5.55
N VAL A 222 -4.20 -11.18 5.29
CA VAL A 222 -5.12 -10.03 5.40
C VAL A 222 -6.08 -9.97 4.22
N PHE A 223 -5.59 -10.23 3.00
CA PHE A 223 -6.38 -10.08 1.78
C PHE A 223 -7.58 -11.06 1.71
N PRO A 224 -7.42 -12.38 1.99
CA PRO A 224 -8.54 -13.32 1.94
C PRO A 224 -9.43 -13.28 3.19
N ALA A 225 -9.00 -12.63 4.28
CA ALA A 225 -9.71 -12.63 5.55
C ALA A 225 -9.78 -11.22 6.16
N PRO A 226 -10.53 -10.28 5.54
CA PRO A 226 -10.74 -8.94 6.09
C PRO A 226 -11.45 -9.00 7.44
N ALA A 227 -10.93 -8.26 8.43
CA ALA A 227 -11.42 -8.30 9.80
C ALA A 227 -12.84 -7.71 9.98
N ASN A 228 -13.23 -6.80 9.10
CA ASN A 228 -14.53 -6.14 9.14
C ASN A 228 -14.92 -5.59 7.75
N ARG A 229 -16.15 -5.06 7.66
CA ARG A 229 -16.67 -4.49 6.41
C ARG A 229 -15.80 -3.38 5.83
N LEU A 230 -15.25 -2.49 6.67
CA LEU A 230 -14.44 -1.35 6.20
C LEU A 230 -13.13 -1.82 5.53
N VAL A 231 -12.50 -2.85 6.09
CA VAL A 231 -11.31 -3.48 5.49
C VAL A 231 -11.70 -4.22 4.21
N ALA A 232 -12.80 -4.96 4.22
CA ALA A 232 -13.29 -5.68 3.05
C ALA A 232 -13.58 -4.72 1.87
N GLU A 233 -14.36 -3.66 2.10
CA GLU A 233 -14.64 -2.62 1.10
C GLU A 233 -13.36 -2.02 0.53
N PHE A 234 -12.41 -1.70 1.41
CA PHE A 234 -11.14 -1.13 1.01
C PHE A 234 -10.28 -2.12 0.20
N LEU A 235 -10.37 -3.43 0.48
CA LEU A 235 -9.66 -4.48 -0.27
C LEU A 235 -10.41 -4.94 -1.54
N GLY A 236 -11.47 -4.23 -1.98
CA GLY A 236 -12.19 -4.49 -3.21
C GLY A 236 -13.25 -5.58 -3.12
N TYR A 237 -13.72 -5.91 -1.91
CA TYR A 237 -14.95 -6.66 -1.74
C TYR A 237 -16.13 -5.72 -1.96
N GLU A 238 -16.98 -6.00 -2.95
CA GLU A 238 -18.10 -5.15 -3.34
C GLU A 238 -19.45 -5.78 -3.01
N ASN A 239 -19.49 -7.12 -2.91
CA ASN A 239 -20.72 -7.87 -2.74
C ASN A 239 -20.96 -8.19 -1.26
N PHE A 240 -21.89 -7.51 -0.63
CA PHE A 240 -22.26 -7.70 0.77
C PHE A 240 -23.68 -8.21 0.89
N VAL A 241 -23.86 -9.39 1.49
CA VAL A 241 -25.15 -10.05 1.66
C VAL A 241 -25.34 -10.41 3.13
N THR A 242 -26.47 -10.03 3.70
CA THR A 242 -26.83 -10.43 5.07
C THR A 242 -27.68 -11.70 5.01
N SER A 243 -27.23 -12.75 5.67
CA SER A 243 -27.95 -14.01 5.78
C SER A 243 -29.12 -13.93 6.78
N ALA A 244 -30.02 -14.90 6.77
CA ALA A 244 -31.19 -14.95 7.65
C ALA A 244 -30.84 -14.97 9.16
N ASP A 245 -29.66 -15.46 9.52
CA ASP A 245 -29.12 -15.46 10.87
C ASP A 245 -28.49 -14.10 11.30
N GLY A 246 -28.56 -13.07 10.42
CA GLY A 246 -27.97 -11.76 10.66
C GLY A 246 -26.48 -11.66 10.30
N THR A 247 -25.88 -12.74 9.85
CA THR A 247 -24.45 -12.77 9.51
C THR A 247 -24.19 -12.01 8.21
N LEU A 248 -23.24 -11.09 8.23
CA LEU A 248 -22.78 -10.38 7.05
C LEU A 248 -21.74 -11.24 6.30
N ARG A 249 -22.03 -11.55 5.03
CA ARG A 249 -21.12 -12.27 4.13
C ARG A 249 -20.71 -11.37 2.99
N THR A 250 -19.52 -11.60 2.48
CA THR A 250 -19.00 -10.86 1.33
C THR A 250 -18.24 -11.76 0.37
N VAL A 251 -18.24 -11.38 -0.88
CA VAL A 251 -17.49 -12.06 -1.95
C VAL A 251 -16.95 -11.01 -2.90
N ARG A 252 -15.77 -11.27 -3.46
CA ARG A 252 -15.16 -10.39 -4.47
C ARG A 252 -15.83 -10.56 -5.83
N PRO A 253 -15.91 -9.51 -6.67
CA PRO A 253 -16.56 -9.58 -7.99
C PRO A 253 -16.04 -10.71 -8.88
N GLU A 254 -14.73 -10.98 -8.88
CA GLU A 254 -14.07 -12.03 -9.66
C GLU A 254 -14.38 -13.46 -9.21
N HIS A 255 -14.95 -13.63 -8.03
CA HIS A 255 -15.39 -14.93 -7.49
C HIS A 255 -16.90 -15.12 -7.52
N LEU A 256 -17.64 -14.12 -7.98
CA LEU A 256 -19.08 -14.21 -8.19
C LEU A 256 -19.36 -14.54 -9.66
N ASN A 257 -19.82 -15.76 -9.92
CA ASN A 257 -20.01 -16.28 -11.26
C ASN A 257 -21.49 -16.30 -11.67
N VAL A 258 -21.77 -16.07 -12.96
CA VAL A 258 -23.08 -16.31 -13.54
C VAL A 258 -23.16 -17.80 -13.89
N VAL A 259 -24.16 -18.50 -13.36
CA VAL A 259 -24.31 -19.95 -13.49
C VAL A 259 -25.73 -20.31 -14.03
N SER A 260 -25.85 -21.49 -14.62
CA SER A 260 -27.15 -22.01 -15.07
C SER A 260 -27.90 -22.80 -14.00
N GLU A 261 -27.16 -23.36 -13.02
CA GLU A 261 -27.71 -24.17 -11.93
C GLU A 261 -27.10 -23.74 -10.59
N PRO A 262 -27.88 -23.82 -9.48
CA PRO A 262 -27.36 -23.44 -8.18
C PRO A 262 -26.25 -24.39 -7.74
N THR A 263 -25.17 -23.85 -7.16
CA THR A 263 -24.13 -24.64 -6.50
C THR A 263 -24.62 -25.12 -5.13
N THR A 264 -24.27 -26.34 -4.79
CA THR A 264 -24.70 -27.00 -3.52
C THR A 264 -24.00 -26.47 -2.28
N ALA A 265 -22.91 -25.73 -2.43
CA ALA A 265 -22.18 -25.12 -1.31
C ALA A 265 -21.71 -23.72 -1.70
N GLY A 266 -21.98 -22.73 -0.82
CA GLY A 266 -21.56 -21.35 -1.03
C GLY A 266 -22.71 -20.34 -1.03
N LEU A 267 -22.54 -19.25 -1.73
CA LEU A 267 -23.55 -18.21 -1.92
C LEU A 267 -24.22 -18.39 -3.29
N THR A 268 -25.55 -18.44 -3.32
CA THR A 268 -26.32 -18.45 -4.57
C THR A 268 -27.49 -17.48 -4.44
N LEU A 269 -27.62 -16.58 -5.43
CA LEU A 269 -28.64 -15.55 -5.47
C LEU A 269 -29.18 -15.38 -6.88
N GLU A 270 -30.50 -15.24 -7.01
CA GLU A 270 -31.15 -14.89 -8.26
C GLU A 270 -31.38 -13.38 -8.32
N GLY A 271 -31.14 -12.78 -9.48
CA GLY A 271 -31.32 -11.35 -9.65
C GLY A 271 -31.57 -10.93 -11.09
N VAL A 272 -31.84 -9.64 -11.24
CA VAL A 272 -32.07 -9.00 -12.56
C VAL A 272 -30.84 -8.14 -12.89
N VAL A 273 -30.32 -8.33 -14.10
CA VAL A 273 -29.20 -7.54 -14.62
C VAL A 273 -29.62 -6.09 -14.78
N VAL A 274 -28.88 -5.19 -14.17
CA VAL A 274 -29.09 -3.74 -14.23
C VAL A 274 -28.20 -3.11 -15.29
N ASP A 275 -26.92 -3.54 -15.33
CA ASP A 275 -25.91 -2.99 -16.24
C ASP A 275 -24.85 -4.02 -16.62
N VAL A 276 -24.24 -3.83 -17.78
CA VAL A 276 -23.11 -4.64 -18.26
C VAL A 276 -22.05 -3.72 -18.86
N ALA A 277 -20.95 -3.51 -18.14
CA ALA A 277 -19.83 -2.68 -18.59
C ALA A 277 -18.71 -3.54 -19.19
N PHE A 278 -18.27 -3.22 -20.41
CA PHE A 278 -17.14 -3.88 -21.06
C PHE A 278 -15.80 -3.32 -20.54
N ARG A 279 -14.90 -4.22 -20.09
CA ARG A 279 -13.58 -3.88 -19.55
C ARG A 279 -12.40 -4.48 -20.34
N GLY A 280 -12.61 -4.75 -21.62
CA GLY A 280 -11.59 -5.33 -22.50
C GLY A 280 -11.67 -6.87 -22.53
N VAL A 281 -10.98 -7.55 -21.61
CA VAL A 281 -11.01 -9.02 -21.51
C VAL A 281 -12.15 -9.53 -20.61
N ASP A 282 -12.75 -8.66 -19.82
CA ASP A 282 -13.81 -8.98 -18.86
C ASP A 282 -15.01 -8.05 -19.05
N ARG A 283 -16.14 -8.47 -18.49
CA ARG A 283 -17.37 -7.68 -18.34
C ARG A 283 -17.75 -7.59 -16.90
N LEU A 284 -18.02 -6.37 -16.44
CA LEU A 284 -18.61 -6.16 -15.13
C LEU A 284 -20.14 -6.21 -15.28
N VAL A 285 -20.76 -7.21 -14.67
CA VAL A 285 -22.21 -7.40 -14.66
C VAL A 285 -22.76 -6.95 -13.32
N THR A 286 -23.60 -5.91 -13.31
CA THR A 286 -24.27 -5.41 -12.12
C THR A 286 -25.67 -5.98 -12.04
N VAL A 287 -26.06 -6.54 -10.89
CA VAL A 287 -27.29 -7.28 -10.67
C VAL A 287 -27.99 -6.80 -9.42
N ASP A 288 -29.28 -6.55 -9.49
CA ASP A 288 -30.13 -6.37 -8.31
C ASP A 288 -30.74 -7.74 -7.96
N ALA A 289 -30.34 -8.29 -6.82
CA ALA A 289 -30.75 -9.61 -6.31
C ALA A 289 -31.54 -9.49 -5.00
N ASP A 290 -32.42 -10.47 -4.72
CA ASP A 290 -33.05 -10.62 -3.41
C ASP A 290 -32.09 -11.34 -2.46
N ASP A 291 -31.86 -10.78 -1.26
CA ASP A 291 -30.99 -11.37 -0.24
C ASP A 291 -31.64 -12.56 0.51
N GLY A 292 -32.85 -12.95 0.12
CA GLY A 292 -33.66 -13.98 0.78
C GLY A 292 -34.40 -13.46 2.02
N LEU A 293 -34.29 -12.17 2.33
CA LEU A 293 -35.00 -11.48 3.41
C LEU A 293 -35.98 -10.43 2.87
N GLY A 294 -36.20 -10.43 1.56
CA GLY A 294 -37.06 -9.46 0.86
C GLY A 294 -36.40 -8.09 0.68
N ARG A 295 -35.09 -7.99 0.79
CA ARG A 295 -34.32 -6.76 0.51
C ARG A 295 -33.55 -6.92 -0.79
N THR A 296 -33.59 -5.90 -1.63
CA THR A 296 -32.77 -5.86 -2.84
C THR A 296 -31.33 -5.46 -2.47
N VAL A 297 -30.39 -6.30 -2.87
CA VAL A 297 -28.96 -6.03 -2.75
C VAL A 297 -28.36 -5.89 -4.16
N ARG A 298 -27.48 -4.92 -4.32
CA ARG A 298 -26.75 -4.74 -5.58
C ARG A 298 -25.45 -5.52 -5.52
N LEU A 299 -25.24 -6.39 -6.52
CA LEU A 299 -24.09 -7.27 -6.65
C LEU A 299 -23.38 -7.01 -7.97
N THR A 300 -22.07 -7.25 -7.96
CA THR A 300 -21.18 -7.05 -9.12
C THR A 300 -20.42 -8.33 -9.38
N ALA A 301 -20.49 -8.86 -10.58
CA ALA A 301 -19.73 -10.02 -11.03
C ALA A 301 -18.74 -9.61 -12.13
N ASP A 302 -17.48 -10.00 -12.00
CA ASP A 302 -16.46 -9.80 -13.03
C ASP A 302 -16.35 -11.08 -13.86
N VAL A 303 -16.88 -11.06 -15.08
CA VAL A 303 -17.05 -12.25 -15.92
C VAL A 303 -16.24 -12.09 -17.20
N ARG A 304 -15.49 -13.13 -17.59
CA ARG A 304 -14.74 -13.10 -18.87
C ARG A 304 -15.64 -12.81 -20.05
N ASP A 305 -15.17 -11.94 -20.95
CA ASP A 305 -15.91 -11.61 -22.19
C ASP A 305 -16.16 -12.88 -23.00
N GLY A 306 -17.41 -13.04 -23.47
CA GLY A 306 -17.88 -14.24 -24.21
C GLY A 306 -18.32 -15.41 -23.32
N ALA A 307 -18.06 -15.40 -22.00
CA ALA A 307 -18.54 -16.46 -21.11
C ALA A 307 -20.05 -16.33 -20.81
N VAL A 308 -20.59 -15.10 -20.86
CA VAL A 308 -21.99 -14.79 -20.57
C VAL A 308 -22.52 -13.74 -21.54
N THR A 309 -23.73 -13.98 -22.10
CA THR A 309 -24.46 -13.03 -22.96
C THR A 309 -25.59 -12.33 -22.21
N ALA A 310 -25.32 -11.90 -20.97
CA ALA A 310 -26.29 -11.18 -20.16
C ALA A 310 -26.56 -9.76 -20.71
N ARG A 311 -27.80 -9.32 -20.65
CA ARG A 311 -28.28 -7.97 -21.04
C ARG A 311 -29.08 -7.36 -19.90
N PRO A 312 -29.13 -6.05 -19.79
CA PRO A 312 -30.03 -5.39 -18.85
C PRO A 312 -31.46 -5.90 -18.98
N GLY A 313 -32.08 -6.29 -17.88
CA GLY A 313 -33.41 -6.91 -17.81
C GLY A 313 -33.43 -8.45 -17.76
N ASP A 314 -32.33 -9.12 -18.09
CA ASP A 314 -32.24 -10.57 -18.00
C ASP A 314 -32.23 -11.03 -16.53
N ARG A 315 -32.90 -12.17 -16.25
CA ARG A 315 -32.78 -12.87 -14.98
C ARG A 315 -31.62 -13.82 -15.03
N ILE A 316 -30.74 -13.75 -14.06
CA ILE A 316 -29.57 -14.62 -13.97
C ILE A 316 -29.39 -15.16 -12.55
N LEU A 317 -28.70 -16.28 -12.47
CA LEU A 317 -28.30 -16.89 -11.21
C LEU A 317 -26.81 -16.57 -10.97
N LEU A 318 -26.52 -15.98 -9.81
CA LEU A 318 -25.17 -15.69 -9.36
C LEU A 318 -24.76 -16.72 -8.31
N SER A 319 -23.54 -17.22 -8.39
CA SER A 319 -23.02 -18.17 -7.41
C SER A 319 -21.53 -17.93 -7.11
N ALA A 320 -21.16 -18.10 -5.85
CA ALA A 320 -19.77 -18.12 -5.38
C ALA A 320 -19.52 -19.39 -4.56
N ASP A 321 -18.36 -20.00 -4.76
CA ASP A 321 -17.90 -21.13 -3.94
C ASP A 321 -17.70 -20.69 -2.48
N GLN A 322 -18.00 -21.59 -1.54
CA GLN A 322 -17.84 -21.35 -0.10
C GLN A 322 -16.42 -20.91 0.26
N ALA A 323 -15.41 -21.39 -0.45
CA ALA A 323 -14.02 -21.02 -0.24
C ALA A 323 -13.73 -19.52 -0.47
N HIS A 324 -14.58 -18.84 -1.25
CA HIS A 324 -14.45 -17.42 -1.58
C HIS A 324 -15.46 -16.52 -0.86
N VAL A 325 -16.36 -17.11 -0.07
CA VAL A 325 -17.32 -16.36 0.74
C VAL A 325 -16.72 -16.09 2.11
N VAL A 326 -16.49 -14.81 2.40
CA VAL A 326 -15.95 -14.38 3.69
C VAL A 326 -17.09 -13.96 4.62
N THR A 327 -17.06 -14.48 5.84
CA THR A 327 -17.96 -14.07 6.91
C THR A 327 -17.30 -12.96 7.71
N LEU A 328 -17.96 -11.82 7.82
CA LEU A 328 -17.44 -10.66 8.54
C LEU A 328 -18.00 -10.62 9.96
N ALA A 329 -17.13 -10.24 10.90
CA ALA A 329 -17.59 -9.88 12.26
C ALA A 329 -18.47 -8.62 12.16
N GLY A 330 -19.63 -8.66 12.85
CA GLY A 330 -20.59 -7.57 12.89
C GLY A 330 -20.08 -6.33 13.64
#